data_3af3b500f82ba2d2c73a21b7d26af0d0
#
_entry.id   3af3b500f82ba2d2c73a21b7d26af0d0
#
_cell.length_a   1.000
_cell.length_b   1.000
_cell.length_c   1.000
_cell.angle_alpha   90.00
_cell.angle_beta   90.00
_cell.angle_gamma   90.00
#
_symmetry.space_group_name_H-M   'P 1'
#
loop_
_entity.id
_entity.type
_entity.pdbx_description
1 polymer ?
#
loop_
_entity_poly.entity_id
_entity_poly.type
_entity_poly.pdbx_seq_one_letter_code
_entity_poly.pdbx_strand_id
1 'polypeptide(L)'
;MIGIIGAMDEEVAILKESMEIQDTMERAGMIFVKGIMSGKEVVVVRSGIGKVNMGICAQILIDCFGADTLINTGVAGSLDADINIGDIVISTDAVQHDMDASVFGDPVGQIPRMDTFSFPADEKLVKLAVEVNKEVNPDIQTFTGRRSEERR
;
A
#
# COMPACT_ATOMS: atom_id res chain seq x y z
N MET A 1 14.85 -6.37 0.06
CA MET A 1 14.06 -6.20 1.32
C MET A 1 12.67 -5.71 0.97
N ILE A 2 11.63 -6.39 1.44
CA ILE A 2 10.24 -6.02 1.17
C ILE A 2 9.69 -5.26 2.38
N GLY A 3 9.19 -4.04 2.16
CA GLY A 3 8.44 -3.27 3.16
C GLY A 3 6.94 -3.47 2.98
N ILE A 4 6.24 -3.87 4.05
CA ILE A 4 4.78 -4.05 4.04
C ILE A 4 4.16 -3.04 5.00
N ILE A 5 3.26 -2.22 4.49
CA ILE A 5 2.67 -1.09 5.20
C ILE A 5 1.16 -1.27 5.29
N GLY A 6 0.62 -1.22 6.51
CA GLY A 6 -0.80 -1.01 6.76
C GLY A 6 -1.01 0.27 7.55
N ALA A 7 -2.17 0.88 7.44
CA ALA A 7 -2.50 2.10 8.18
C ALA A 7 -2.94 1.81 9.62
N MET A 8 -3.51 0.64 9.87
CA MET A 8 -4.10 0.23 11.15
C MET A 8 -3.49 -1.08 11.67
N ASP A 9 -3.64 -1.33 12.97
CA ASP A 9 -3.10 -2.54 13.59
C ASP A 9 -3.75 -3.81 13.02
N GLU A 10 -5.04 -3.78 12.75
CA GLU A 10 -5.81 -4.90 12.19
C GLU A 10 -5.30 -5.33 10.81
N GLU A 11 -4.75 -4.40 10.04
CA GLU A 11 -4.24 -4.65 8.68
C GLU A 11 -2.88 -5.37 8.68
N VAL A 12 -2.14 -5.28 9.77
CA VAL A 12 -0.78 -5.83 9.87
C VAL A 12 -0.60 -6.89 10.97
N ALA A 13 -1.60 -7.11 11.82
CA ALA A 13 -1.50 -8.02 12.96
C ALA A 13 -1.16 -9.45 12.52
N ILE A 14 -1.94 -10.02 11.60
CA ILE A 14 -1.75 -11.39 11.10
C ILE A 14 -0.38 -11.54 10.42
N LEU A 15 0.08 -10.50 9.71
CA LEU A 15 1.40 -10.52 9.08
C LEU A 15 2.51 -10.61 10.13
N LYS A 16 2.42 -9.81 11.20
CA LYS A 16 3.39 -9.83 12.30
C LYS A 16 3.38 -11.16 13.07
N GLU A 17 2.21 -11.77 13.25
CA GLU A 17 2.07 -13.08 13.88
C GLU A 17 2.65 -14.22 13.03
N SER A 18 2.63 -14.09 11.72
CA SER A 18 3.09 -15.12 10.77
C SER A 18 4.58 -15.05 10.44
N MET A 19 5.32 -14.06 10.96
CA MET A 19 6.73 -13.90 10.68
C MET A 19 7.63 -14.31 11.85
N GLU A 20 8.83 -14.77 11.52
CA GLU A 20 9.92 -14.95 12.49
C GLU A 20 10.58 -13.60 12.73
N ILE A 21 10.25 -12.97 13.88
CA ILE A 21 10.73 -11.62 14.22
C ILE A 21 12.22 -11.69 14.58
N GLN A 22 13.02 -10.85 13.94
CA GLN A 22 14.47 -10.73 14.15
C GLN A 22 14.87 -9.44 14.88
N ASP A 23 14.18 -8.33 14.56
CA ASP A 23 14.50 -7.02 15.11
C ASP A 23 13.28 -6.11 15.11
N THR A 24 13.32 -5.08 15.95
CA THR A 24 12.27 -4.07 16.04
C THR A 24 12.88 -2.69 16.22
N MET A 25 12.48 -1.73 15.39
CA MET A 25 12.93 -0.35 15.45
C MET A 25 11.74 0.58 15.61
N GLU A 26 11.86 1.56 16.51
CA GLU A 26 10.90 2.66 16.61
C GLU A 26 11.46 3.92 15.93
N ARG A 27 10.68 4.52 15.03
CA ARG A 27 10.97 5.78 14.35
C ARG A 27 9.68 6.53 14.04
N ALA A 28 9.69 7.84 14.25
CA ALA A 28 8.55 8.72 13.99
C ALA A 28 7.22 8.24 14.63
N GLY A 29 7.30 7.57 15.81
CA GLY A 29 6.13 6.97 16.48
C GLY A 29 5.57 5.72 15.80
N MET A 30 6.31 5.13 14.86
CA MET A 30 5.96 3.88 14.16
C MET A 30 6.92 2.77 14.59
N ILE A 31 6.37 1.56 14.77
CA ILE A 31 7.15 0.36 15.13
C ILE A 31 7.34 -0.48 13.86
N PHE A 32 8.58 -0.56 13.41
CA PHE A 32 9.02 -1.37 12.28
C PHE A 32 9.47 -2.73 12.78
N VAL A 33 8.82 -3.79 12.35
CA VAL A 33 9.13 -5.17 12.76
C VAL A 33 9.81 -5.87 11.60
N LYS A 34 11.13 -6.13 11.74
CA LYS A 34 11.93 -6.85 10.75
C LYS A 34 11.93 -8.35 11.07
N GLY A 35 11.83 -9.18 10.05
CA GLY A 35 11.91 -10.62 10.21
C GLY A 35 11.85 -11.39 8.89
N ILE A 36 11.61 -12.70 9.03
CA ILE A 36 11.47 -13.61 7.90
C ILE A 36 10.01 -14.05 7.78
N MET A 37 9.46 -13.92 6.60
CA MET A 37 8.14 -14.45 6.24
C MET A 37 8.25 -15.28 4.98
N SER A 38 7.85 -16.55 5.03
CA SER A 38 7.96 -17.49 3.91
C SER A 38 9.36 -17.50 3.25
N GLY A 39 10.43 -17.44 4.06
CA GLY A 39 11.81 -17.42 3.61
C GLY A 39 12.29 -16.11 2.96
N LYS A 40 11.50 -15.03 3.05
CA LYS A 40 11.87 -13.70 2.56
C LYS A 40 12.09 -12.72 3.71
N GLU A 41 13.10 -11.87 3.58
CA GLU A 41 13.27 -10.75 4.50
C GLU A 41 12.21 -9.68 4.28
N VAL A 42 11.46 -9.37 5.34
CA VAL A 42 10.38 -8.38 5.31
C VAL A 42 10.50 -7.40 6.48
N VAL A 43 9.96 -6.22 6.30
CA VAL A 43 9.68 -5.27 7.40
C VAL A 43 8.19 -4.95 7.36
N VAL A 44 7.48 -5.27 8.42
CA VAL A 44 6.05 -4.98 8.56
C VAL A 44 5.86 -3.80 9.51
N VAL A 45 5.07 -2.82 9.13
CA VAL A 45 4.87 -1.59 9.91
C VAL A 45 3.42 -1.10 9.82
N ARG A 46 2.91 -0.58 10.95
CA ARG A 46 1.71 0.25 10.97
C ARG A 46 2.13 1.70 10.83
N SER A 47 1.76 2.33 9.71
CA SER A 47 2.11 3.74 9.45
C SER A 47 1.25 4.73 10.23
N GLY A 48 0.04 4.35 10.63
CA GLY A 48 -1.02 5.27 10.99
C GLY A 48 -1.77 5.78 9.75
N ILE A 49 -2.92 6.40 9.98
CA ILE A 49 -3.82 6.85 8.91
C ILE A 49 -3.28 8.11 8.24
N GLY A 50 -3.45 8.21 6.94
CA GLY A 50 -3.22 9.41 6.14
C GLY A 50 -1.92 9.41 5.35
N LYS A 51 -1.91 10.19 4.26
CA LYS A 51 -0.82 10.26 3.26
C LYS A 51 0.52 10.71 3.84
N VAL A 52 0.50 11.60 4.81
CA VAL A 52 1.73 12.11 5.46
C VAL A 52 2.43 10.98 6.23
N ASN A 53 1.67 10.24 7.06
CA ASN A 53 2.20 9.10 7.79
C ASN A 53 2.75 8.03 6.82
N MET A 54 2.00 7.74 5.77
CA MET A 54 2.41 6.77 4.74
C MET A 54 3.71 7.19 4.04
N GLY A 55 3.84 8.47 3.67
CA GLY A 55 5.04 9.00 3.03
C GLY A 55 6.27 8.92 3.94
N ILE A 56 6.13 9.32 5.21
CA ILE A 56 7.20 9.20 6.22
C ILE A 56 7.58 7.72 6.40
N CYS A 57 6.59 6.85 6.53
CA CYS A 57 6.79 5.41 6.69
C CYS A 57 7.58 4.80 5.51
N ALA A 58 7.15 5.10 4.29
CA ALA A 58 7.82 4.63 3.08
C ALA A 58 9.28 5.09 3.00
N GLN A 59 9.55 6.36 3.32
CA GLN A 59 10.90 6.89 3.31
C GLN A 59 11.79 6.20 4.36
N ILE A 60 11.28 5.95 5.56
CA ILE A 60 12.03 5.21 6.60
C ILE A 60 12.34 3.78 6.15
N LEU A 61 11.39 3.08 5.51
CA LEU A 61 11.63 1.75 4.98
C LEU A 61 12.77 1.73 3.96
N ILE A 62 12.82 2.72 3.08
CA ILE A 62 13.87 2.84 2.07
C ILE A 62 15.22 3.16 2.72
N ASP A 63 15.29 4.19 3.58
CA ASP A 63 16.55 4.72 4.10
C ASP A 63 17.14 3.85 5.21
N CYS A 64 16.31 3.32 6.12
CA CYS A 64 16.80 2.60 7.29
C CYS A 64 16.87 1.08 7.08
N PHE A 65 16.03 0.53 6.20
CA PHE A 65 15.98 -0.91 5.98
C PHE A 65 16.41 -1.34 4.57
N GLY A 66 16.65 -0.38 3.66
CA GLY A 66 17.02 -0.67 2.27
C GLY A 66 15.90 -1.37 1.50
N ALA A 67 14.64 -1.03 1.80
CA ALA A 67 13.51 -1.60 1.08
C ALA A 67 13.54 -1.19 -0.40
N ASP A 68 13.52 -2.18 -1.28
CA ASP A 68 13.47 -2.04 -2.74
C ASP A 68 12.07 -2.32 -3.32
N THR A 69 11.22 -2.87 -2.47
CA THR A 69 9.83 -3.20 -2.80
C THR A 69 8.94 -2.75 -1.65
N LEU A 70 7.89 -1.99 -1.96
CA LEU A 70 6.89 -1.56 -0.99
C LEU A 70 5.53 -2.13 -1.36
N ILE A 71 4.85 -2.74 -0.39
CA ILE A 71 3.49 -3.26 -0.52
C ILE A 71 2.63 -2.54 0.50
N ASN A 72 1.61 -1.82 0.02
CA ASN A 72 0.58 -1.28 0.88
C ASN A 72 -0.62 -2.24 0.90
N THR A 73 -1.03 -2.64 2.09
CA THR A 73 -2.18 -3.52 2.32
C THR A 73 -3.16 -2.88 3.28
N GLY A 74 -4.44 -3.17 3.13
CA GLY A 74 -5.46 -2.64 4.01
C GLY A 74 -6.85 -2.69 3.40
N VAL A 75 -7.81 -2.12 4.11
CA VAL A 75 -9.19 -1.99 3.66
C VAL A 75 -9.36 -0.74 2.79
N ALA A 76 -10.28 -0.81 1.84
CA ALA A 76 -10.64 0.32 0.98
C ALA A 76 -12.16 0.34 0.74
N GLY A 77 -12.71 1.53 0.54
CA GLY A 77 -14.06 1.69 0.00
C GLY A 77 -14.05 1.54 -1.52
N SER A 78 -15.05 0.87 -2.08
CA SER A 78 -15.25 0.81 -3.52
C SER A 78 -16.25 1.86 -4.00
N LEU A 79 -15.96 2.48 -5.15
CA LEU A 79 -16.89 3.30 -5.92
C LEU A 79 -17.58 2.48 -7.03
N ASP A 80 -17.13 1.24 -7.24
CA ASP A 80 -17.70 0.31 -8.21
C ASP A 80 -18.74 -0.58 -7.53
N ALA A 81 -19.95 -0.59 -8.06
CA ALA A 81 -21.08 -1.35 -7.52
C ALA A 81 -20.93 -2.87 -7.71
N ASP A 82 -20.05 -3.31 -8.60
CA ASP A 82 -19.81 -4.73 -8.86
C ASP A 82 -18.82 -5.34 -7.84
N ILE A 83 -18.18 -4.52 -7.03
CA ILE A 83 -17.22 -4.95 -5.99
C ILE A 83 -17.95 -5.09 -4.65
N ASN A 84 -17.92 -6.28 -4.09
CA ASN A 84 -18.58 -6.62 -2.84
C ASN A 84 -17.62 -6.55 -1.65
N ILE A 85 -18.18 -6.51 -0.44
CA ILE A 85 -17.39 -6.60 0.80
C ILE A 85 -16.68 -7.96 0.83
N GLY A 86 -15.37 -7.94 1.02
CA GLY A 86 -14.51 -9.12 1.03
C GLY A 86 -13.81 -9.40 -0.29
N ASP A 87 -14.18 -8.73 -1.37
CA ASP A 87 -13.45 -8.80 -2.64
C ASP A 87 -12.09 -8.10 -2.52
N ILE A 88 -11.13 -8.52 -3.34
CA ILE A 88 -9.78 -7.98 -3.35
C ILE A 88 -9.57 -7.12 -4.59
N VAL A 89 -9.05 -5.91 -4.36
CA VAL A 89 -8.67 -4.99 -5.44
C VAL A 89 -7.15 -4.80 -5.43
N ILE A 90 -6.51 -5.12 -6.55
CA ILE A 90 -5.10 -4.85 -6.77
C ILE A 90 -4.96 -3.52 -7.52
N SER A 91 -4.27 -2.56 -6.91
CA SER A 91 -4.09 -1.24 -7.50
C SER A 91 -3.19 -1.28 -8.72
N THR A 92 -3.64 -0.69 -9.83
CA THR A 92 -2.84 -0.49 -11.06
C THR A 92 -2.06 0.81 -11.04
N ASP A 93 -2.62 1.83 -10.41
CA ASP A 93 -1.99 3.12 -10.19
C ASP A 93 -2.65 3.86 -9.02
N ALA A 94 -2.02 4.95 -8.59
CA ALA A 94 -2.54 5.83 -7.55
C ALA A 94 -2.59 7.28 -8.05
N VAL A 95 -3.60 8.03 -7.58
CA VAL A 95 -3.75 9.47 -7.83
C VAL A 95 -4.04 10.22 -6.54
N GLN A 96 -3.73 11.51 -6.50
CA GLN A 96 -4.11 12.39 -5.40
C GLN A 96 -5.42 13.11 -5.72
N HIS A 97 -6.57 12.46 -5.56
CA HIS A 97 -7.87 13.00 -5.95
C HIS A 97 -8.26 14.30 -5.25
N ASP A 98 -7.69 14.57 -4.08
CA ASP A 98 -7.93 15.78 -3.28
C ASP A 98 -6.98 16.93 -3.61
N MET A 99 -6.08 16.77 -4.58
CA MET A 99 -5.27 17.86 -5.12
C MET A 99 -6.10 18.62 -6.15
N ASP A 100 -6.36 19.88 -5.87
CA ASP A 100 -7.08 20.76 -6.79
C ASP A 100 -6.26 22.03 -7.06
N ALA A 101 -5.64 22.09 -8.21
CA ALA A 101 -4.93 23.22 -8.73
C ALA A 101 -5.60 23.76 -10.03
N SER A 102 -6.90 23.49 -10.22
CA SER A 102 -7.64 23.85 -11.42
C SER A 102 -7.68 25.37 -11.69
N VAL A 103 -7.56 26.19 -10.64
CA VAL A 103 -7.42 27.64 -10.77
C VAL A 103 -6.17 28.06 -11.55
N PHE A 104 -5.17 27.20 -11.66
CA PHE A 104 -3.94 27.41 -12.44
C PHE A 104 -3.95 26.65 -13.79
N GLY A 105 -5.04 25.96 -14.11
CA GLY A 105 -5.23 25.23 -15.34
C GLY A 105 -4.89 23.74 -15.28
N ASP A 106 -4.45 23.23 -14.14
CA ASP A 106 -4.20 21.79 -13.93
C ASP A 106 -5.52 21.02 -13.75
N PRO A 107 -5.63 19.78 -14.24
CA PRO A 107 -6.78 18.93 -13.94
C PRO A 107 -6.79 18.54 -12.44
N VAL A 108 -7.98 18.35 -11.87
CA VAL A 108 -8.13 17.85 -10.48
C VAL A 108 -7.41 16.52 -10.34
N GLY A 109 -6.59 16.37 -9.31
CA GLY A 109 -5.74 15.20 -9.07
C GLY A 109 -4.30 15.34 -9.58
N GLN A 110 -4.03 16.35 -10.41
CA GLN A 110 -2.69 16.66 -10.87
C GLN A 110 -1.91 17.39 -9.78
N ILE A 111 -0.73 16.84 -9.44
CA ILE A 111 0.22 17.57 -8.59
C ILE A 111 0.91 18.62 -9.49
N PRO A 112 0.83 19.93 -9.12
CA PRO A 112 1.43 20.98 -9.94
C PRO A 112 2.92 20.77 -10.18
N ARG A 113 3.37 21.05 -11.40
CA ARG A 113 4.77 20.92 -11.85
C ARG A 113 5.30 19.48 -11.90
N MET A 114 4.43 18.47 -11.80
CA MET A 114 4.78 17.09 -12.11
C MET A 114 4.29 16.71 -13.50
N ASP A 115 5.13 16.02 -14.27
CA ASP A 115 4.78 15.56 -15.63
C ASP A 115 3.86 14.33 -15.60
N THR A 116 3.67 13.70 -14.43
CA THR A 116 2.81 12.54 -14.27
C THR A 116 1.54 12.89 -13.52
N PHE A 117 0.40 12.41 -14.02
CA PHE A 117 -0.90 12.52 -13.37
C PHE A 117 -1.14 11.41 -12.35
N SER A 118 -0.68 10.20 -12.65
CA SER A 118 -0.83 9.03 -11.79
C SER A 118 0.50 8.32 -11.57
N PHE A 119 0.59 7.58 -10.49
CA PHE A 119 1.76 6.81 -10.09
C PHE A 119 1.47 5.33 -10.35
N PRO A 120 2.00 4.73 -11.44
CA PRO A 120 1.74 3.34 -11.77
C PRO A 120 2.35 2.40 -10.72
N ALA A 121 1.63 1.33 -10.41
CA ALA A 121 2.17 0.23 -9.65
C ALA A 121 3.12 -0.63 -10.51
N ASP A 122 3.98 -1.41 -9.88
CA ASP A 122 4.84 -2.35 -10.61
C ASP A 122 3.98 -3.43 -11.29
N GLU A 123 4.00 -3.46 -12.62
CA GLU A 123 3.18 -4.38 -13.42
C GLU A 123 3.42 -5.86 -13.12
N LYS A 124 4.65 -6.23 -12.75
CA LYS A 124 4.99 -7.63 -12.45
C LYS A 124 4.38 -8.02 -11.11
N LEU A 125 4.46 -7.12 -10.13
CA LEU A 125 3.85 -7.35 -8.82
C LEU A 125 2.32 -7.36 -8.90
N VAL A 126 1.72 -6.49 -9.70
CA VAL A 126 0.26 -6.50 -9.97
C VAL A 126 -0.18 -7.84 -10.54
N LYS A 127 0.48 -8.31 -11.61
CA LYS A 127 0.17 -9.62 -12.22
C LYS A 127 0.32 -10.77 -11.24
N LEU A 128 1.45 -10.79 -10.52
CA LEU A 128 1.71 -11.81 -9.49
C LEU A 128 0.64 -11.81 -8.39
N ALA A 129 0.27 -10.65 -7.89
CA ALA A 129 -0.74 -10.53 -6.84
C ALA A 129 -2.12 -11.03 -7.30
N VAL A 130 -2.51 -10.73 -8.55
CA VAL A 130 -3.76 -11.24 -9.14
C VAL A 130 -3.73 -12.76 -9.28
N GLU A 131 -2.63 -13.33 -9.78
CA GLU A 131 -2.47 -14.77 -9.96
C GLU A 131 -2.51 -15.50 -8.62
N VAL A 132 -1.71 -15.03 -7.66
CA VAL A 132 -1.65 -15.62 -6.31
C VAL A 132 -2.99 -15.53 -5.60
N ASN A 133 -3.69 -14.39 -5.68
CA ASN A 133 -5.00 -14.28 -5.02
C ASN A 133 -6.02 -15.26 -5.60
N LYS A 134 -6.05 -15.45 -6.90
CA LYS A 134 -6.93 -16.44 -7.55
C LYS A 134 -6.63 -17.88 -7.14
N GLU A 135 -5.35 -18.18 -6.89
CA GLU A 135 -4.91 -19.50 -6.45
C GLU A 135 -5.25 -19.75 -4.97
N VAL A 136 -4.92 -18.78 -4.11
CA VAL A 136 -5.07 -18.90 -2.64
C VAL A 136 -6.50 -18.68 -2.18
N ASN A 137 -7.25 -17.80 -2.86
CA ASN A 137 -8.61 -17.43 -2.52
C ASN A 137 -9.55 -17.61 -3.73
N PRO A 138 -9.79 -18.83 -4.21
CA PRO A 138 -10.55 -19.09 -5.45
C PRO A 138 -12.00 -18.62 -5.37
N ASP A 139 -12.56 -18.50 -4.18
CA ASP A 139 -13.95 -18.07 -3.93
C ASP A 139 -14.10 -16.55 -3.78
N ILE A 140 -12.97 -15.80 -3.76
CA ILE A 140 -12.95 -14.34 -3.63
C ILE A 140 -12.67 -13.70 -4.98
N GLN A 141 -13.50 -12.73 -5.37
CA GLN A 141 -13.28 -12.02 -6.62
C GLN A 141 -12.06 -11.10 -6.54
N THR A 142 -11.31 -11.06 -7.62
CA THR A 142 -10.11 -10.20 -7.74
C THR A 142 -10.35 -9.18 -8.84
N PHE A 143 -10.28 -7.94 -8.47
CA PHE A 143 -10.37 -6.79 -9.36
C PHE A 143 -9.03 -6.08 -9.49
N THR A 144 -8.89 -5.32 -10.56
CA THR A 144 -7.77 -4.38 -10.72
C THR A 144 -8.32 -3.00 -11.00
N GLY A 145 -7.70 -1.97 -10.45
CA GLY A 145 -8.20 -0.61 -10.66
C GLY A 145 -7.31 0.47 -10.09
N ARG A 146 -7.71 1.72 -10.37
CA ARG A 146 -7.05 2.90 -9.82
C ARG A 146 -7.37 3.06 -8.34
N ARG A 147 -6.34 3.38 -7.57
CA ARG A 147 -6.48 3.74 -6.16
C ARG A 147 -6.36 5.26 -5.98
N SER A 148 -7.11 5.75 -5.04
CA SER A 148 -6.91 7.09 -4.50
C SER A 148 -7.01 7.05 -2.98
N GLU A 149 -6.26 7.90 -2.30
CA GLU A 149 -6.42 8.06 -0.85
C GLU A 149 -7.66 8.91 -0.59
N GLU A 150 -8.61 8.37 0.15
CA GLU A 150 -9.79 9.11 0.56
C GLU A 150 -9.54 9.79 1.91
N ARG A 151 -9.86 11.07 1.99
CA ARG A 151 -9.86 11.84 3.21
C ARG A 151 -11.28 11.92 3.74
N ARG A 152 -11.55 11.27 4.84
CA ARG A 152 -12.71 11.58 5.70
C ARG A 152 -12.26 12.28 6.96
#